data_71e3929285c372a4699d6d04a37436da
#
_entry.id   71e3929285c372a4699d6d04a37436da
#
_cell.length_a   1.000
_cell.length_b   1.000
_cell.length_c   1.000
_cell.angle_alpha   90.00
_cell.angle_beta   90.00
_cell.angle_gamma   90.00
#
_symmetry.space_group_name_H-M   'P 1'
#
loop_
_entity.id
_entity.type
_entity.pdbx_description
1 polymer ?
#
loop_
_entity_poly.entity_id
_entity_poly.type
_entity_poly.pdbx_seq_one_letter_code
_entity_poly.pdbx_strand_id
1 'polypeptide(L)'
;MGRGKIEQEMNEILLEKISKEYDDFLEKLSLKSPDEIIRASYEKVFKEDILAVVESRELEPKYVKALLRENYPLEGCYQRWLEEDVTYMEDLKICIEDHAKGLLRYMDKERER
;
A
#
# COMPACT_ATOMS: atom_id res chain seq x y z
N MET A 1 11.30 -4.56 -26.19
CA MET A 1 10.44 -5.74 -26.30
C MET A 1 9.63 -5.92 -25.04
N GLY A 2 8.34 -6.17 -25.17
CA GLY A 2 7.45 -6.42 -24.06
C GLY A 2 7.74 -7.78 -23.40
N ARG A 3 7.13 -8.00 -22.26
CA ARG A 3 7.21 -9.27 -21.56
C ARG A 3 6.48 -10.35 -22.35
N GLY A 4 6.97 -11.58 -22.25
CA GLY A 4 6.36 -12.70 -22.92
C GLY A 4 4.94 -12.99 -22.43
N LYS A 5 4.18 -13.72 -23.21
CA LYS A 5 2.82 -14.10 -22.90
C LYS A 5 2.72 -14.89 -21.58
N ILE A 6 3.66 -15.80 -21.33
CA ILE A 6 3.71 -16.60 -20.11
C ILE A 6 3.89 -15.69 -18.89
N GLU A 7 4.73 -14.66 -19.01
CA GLU A 7 5.00 -13.74 -17.94
C GLU A 7 3.77 -12.88 -17.61
N GLN A 8 3.02 -12.48 -18.64
CA GLN A 8 1.76 -11.75 -18.45
C GLN A 8 0.73 -12.64 -17.78
N GLU A 9 0.66 -13.91 -18.17
CA GLU A 9 -0.25 -14.86 -17.55
C GLU A 9 0.09 -15.09 -16.08
N MET A 10 1.38 -15.15 -15.72
CA MET A 10 1.80 -15.27 -14.32
C MET A 10 1.39 -14.05 -13.52
N ASN A 11 1.50 -12.86 -14.11
CA ASN A 11 1.07 -11.63 -13.43
C ASN A 11 -0.44 -11.64 -13.18
N GLU A 12 -1.22 -12.12 -14.14
CA GLU A 12 -2.66 -12.25 -13.97
C GLU A 12 -3.03 -13.25 -12.90
N ILE A 13 -2.32 -14.37 -12.82
CA ILE A 13 -2.51 -15.39 -11.78
C ILE A 13 -2.21 -14.79 -10.40
N LEU A 14 -1.11 -14.04 -10.30
CA LEU A 14 -0.79 -13.36 -9.05
C LEU A 14 -1.87 -12.36 -8.67
N LEU A 15 -2.34 -11.57 -9.62
CA LEU A 15 -3.40 -10.59 -9.37
C LEU A 15 -4.69 -11.27 -8.87
N GLU A 16 -5.08 -12.37 -9.48
CA GLU A 16 -6.23 -13.15 -9.03
C GLU A 16 -6.03 -13.67 -7.61
N LYS A 17 -4.84 -14.17 -7.32
CA LYS A 17 -4.52 -14.72 -6.00
C LYS A 17 -4.62 -13.66 -4.91
N ILE A 18 -3.99 -12.49 -5.12
CA ILE A 18 -4.03 -11.42 -4.12
C ILE A 18 -5.39 -10.75 -4.06
N SER A 19 -6.14 -10.70 -5.17
CA SER A 19 -7.51 -10.18 -5.16
C SER A 19 -8.42 -11.05 -4.30
N LYS A 20 -8.27 -12.37 -4.39
CA LYS A 20 -9.02 -13.29 -3.56
C LYS A 20 -8.62 -13.13 -2.08
N GLU A 21 -7.34 -12.99 -1.82
CA GLU A 21 -6.83 -12.77 -0.47
C GLU A 21 -7.41 -11.46 0.11
N TYR A 22 -7.51 -10.42 -0.71
CA TYR A 22 -8.10 -9.16 -0.32
C TYR A 22 -9.60 -9.29 -0.07
N ASP A 23 -10.32 -10.02 -0.92
CA ASP A 23 -11.75 -10.27 -0.71
C ASP A 23 -12.01 -11.00 0.61
N ASP A 24 -11.18 -11.99 0.93
CA ASP A 24 -11.26 -12.71 2.21
C ASP A 24 -11.01 -11.75 3.38
N PHE A 25 -10.06 -10.84 3.23
CA PHE A 25 -9.79 -9.81 4.24
C PHE A 25 -11.01 -8.91 4.46
N LEU A 26 -11.64 -8.44 3.38
CA LEU A 26 -12.83 -7.60 3.46
C LEU A 26 -14.00 -8.33 4.11
N GLU A 27 -14.18 -9.62 3.78
CA GLU A 27 -15.24 -10.43 4.37
C GLU A 27 -15.07 -10.55 5.89
N LYS A 28 -13.85 -10.84 6.33
CA LYS A 28 -13.55 -10.91 7.77
C LYS A 28 -13.72 -9.57 8.45
N LEU A 29 -13.30 -8.49 7.76
CA LEU A 29 -13.42 -7.15 8.29
C LEU A 29 -14.88 -6.75 8.51
N SER A 30 -15.78 -7.14 7.61
CA SER A 30 -17.20 -6.80 7.71
C SER A 30 -17.88 -7.40 8.94
N LEU A 31 -17.27 -8.43 9.55
CA LEU A 31 -17.79 -9.08 10.75
C LEU A 31 -17.27 -8.45 12.04
N LYS A 32 -16.41 -7.46 11.93
CA LYS A 32 -15.78 -6.83 13.09
C LYS A 32 -16.58 -5.61 13.56
N SER A 33 -16.26 -5.15 14.78
CA SER A 33 -16.89 -3.96 15.33
C SER A 33 -16.48 -2.70 14.57
N PRO A 34 -17.28 -1.62 14.64
CA PRO A 34 -16.89 -0.36 13.99
C PRO A 34 -15.50 0.15 14.38
N ASP A 35 -15.12 0.02 15.66
CA ASP A 35 -13.78 0.43 16.11
C ASP A 35 -12.67 -0.40 15.46
N GLU A 36 -12.88 -1.71 15.33
CA GLU A 36 -11.91 -2.58 14.68
C GLU A 36 -11.80 -2.29 13.19
N ILE A 37 -12.91 -1.96 12.54
CA ILE A 37 -12.93 -1.57 11.13
C ILE A 37 -12.12 -0.29 10.94
N ILE A 38 -12.31 0.70 11.81
CA ILE A 38 -11.56 1.95 11.74
C ILE A 38 -10.05 1.69 11.89
N ARG A 39 -9.67 0.84 12.86
CA ARG A 39 -8.26 0.48 13.07
C ARG A 39 -7.66 -0.24 11.87
N ALA A 40 -8.45 -1.02 11.15
CA ALA A 40 -8.00 -1.76 9.99
C ALA A 40 -8.02 -0.94 8.69
N SER A 41 -8.47 0.31 8.72
CA SER A 41 -8.59 1.13 7.51
C SER A 41 -7.24 1.38 6.84
N TYR A 42 -6.17 1.55 7.61
CA TYR A 42 -4.81 1.70 7.10
C TYR A 42 -4.39 0.46 6.31
N GLU A 43 -4.59 -0.72 6.90
CA GLU A 43 -4.27 -1.98 6.26
C GLU A 43 -5.04 -2.16 4.96
N LYS A 44 -6.33 -1.78 4.95
CA LYS A 44 -7.18 -1.86 3.77
C LYS A 44 -6.61 -1.04 2.62
N VAL A 45 -6.26 0.22 2.89
CA VAL A 45 -5.71 1.12 1.87
C VAL A 45 -4.40 0.58 1.32
N PHE A 46 -3.50 0.10 2.17
CA PHE A 46 -2.23 -0.45 1.72
C PHE A 46 -2.40 -1.70 0.89
N LYS A 47 -3.33 -2.57 1.25
CA LYS A 47 -3.62 -3.77 0.47
C LYS A 47 -4.19 -3.40 -0.91
N GLU A 48 -5.05 -2.39 -0.98
CA GLU A 48 -5.53 -1.88 -2.26
C GLU A 48 -4.40 -1.33 -3.12
N ASP A 49 -3.45 -0.62 -2.51
CA ASP A 49 -2.29 -0.07 -3.22
C ASP A 49 -1.38 -1.18 -3.73
N ILE A 50 -1.18 -2.25 -2.96
CA ILE A 50 -0.40 -3.41 -3.42
C ILE A 50 -1.07 -4.04 -4.65
N LEU A 51 -2.40 -4.19 -4.61
CA LEU A 51 -3.16 -4.68 -5.77
C LEU A 51 -2.94 -3.80 -7.00
N ALA A 52 -2.97 -2.48 -6.80
CA ALA A 52 -2.77 -1.53 -7.89
C ALA A 52 -1.39 -1.65 -8.52
N VAL A 53 -0.35 -1.87 -7.71
CA VAL A 53 1.01 -2.08 -8.20
C VAL A 53 1.09 -3.34 -9.06
N VAL A 54 0.49 -4.44 -8.62
CA VAL A 54 0.49 -5.68 -9.40
C VAL A 54 -0.32 -5.51 -10.68
N GLU A 55 -1.46 -4.82 -10.60
CA GLU A 55 -2.32 -4.54 -11.76
C GLU A 55 -1.59 -3.69 -12.81
N SER A 56 -0.67 -2.83 -12.40
CA SER A 56 0.12 -2.00 -13.33
C SER A 56 1.03 -2.80 -14.24
N ARG A 57 1.33 -4.06 -13.87
CA ARG A 57 2.22 -4.97 -14.61
C ARG A 57 3.66 -4.49 -14.71
N GLU A 58 4.07 -3.61 -13.79
CA GLU A 58 5.43 -3.08 -13.77
C GLU A 58 6.43 -3.94 -13.01
N LEU A 59 5.96 -4.94 -12.24
CA LEU A 59 6.85 -5.85 -11.53
C LEU A 59 7.59 -6.77 -12.50
N GLU A 60 8.89 -6.95 -12.27
CA GLU A 60 9.68 -7.88 -13.06
C GLU A 60 9.18 -9.31 -12.86
N PRO A 61 9.21 -10.15 -13.93
CA PRO A 61 8.69 -11.51 -13.84
C PRO A 61 9.31 -12.35 -12.73
N LYS A 62 10.59 -12.15 -12.43
CA LYS A 62 11.25 -12.89 -11.35
C LYS A 62 10.62 -12.61 -9.98
N TYR A 63 10.13 -11.38 -9.77
CA TYR A 63 9.47 -11.02 -8.53
C TYR A 63 8.05 -11.58 -8.48
N VAL A 64 7.33 -11.51 -9.59
CA VAL A 64 6.00 -12.13 -9.70
C VAL A 64 6.08 -13.62 -9.38
N LYS A 65 7.07 -14.30 -9.96
CA LYS A 65 7.29 -15.73 -9.74
C LYS A 65 7.58 -16.04 -8.27
N ALA A 66 8.38 -15.19 -7.62
CA ALA A 66 8.71 -15.38 -6.21
C ALA A 66 7.46 -15.21 -5.34
N LEU A 67 6.64 -14.19 -5.62
CA LEU A 67 5.42 -13.94 -4.86
C LEU A 67 4.40 -15.06 -5.02
N LEU A 68 4.35 -15.68 -6.19
CA LEU A 68 3.43 -16.80 -6.42
C LEU A 68 3.74 -18.01 -5.54
N ARG A 69 4.96 -18.11 -5.00
CA ARG A 69 5.36 -19.19 -4.10
C ARG A 69 4.85 -18.99 -2.68
N GLU A 70 4.48 -17.78 -2.30
CA GLU A 70 3.94 -17.52 -0.98
C GLU A 70 2.47 -17.94 -0.92
N ASN A 71 2.04 -18.42 0.24
CA ASN A 71 0.64 -18.77 0.46
C ASN A 71 -0.24 -17.51 0.53
N TYR A 72 0.28 -16.44 1.16
CA TYR A 72 -0.45 -15.19 1.34
C TYR A 72 0.44 -14.02 0.94
N PRO A 73 0.66 -13.82 -0.37
CA PRO A 73 1.56 -12.76 -0.83
C PRO A 73 1.09 -11.35 -0.51
N LEU A 74 -0.22 -11.11 -0.46
CA LEU A 74 -0.74 -9.80 -0.09
C LEU A 74 -0.37 -9.46 1.36
N GLU A 75 -0.61 -10.40 2.28
CA GLU A 75 -0.24 -10.22 3.69
C GLU A 75 1.27 -10.10 3.84
N GLY A 76 2.04 -10.90 3.09
CA GLY A 76 3.50 -10.83 3.12
C GLY A 76 4.02 -9.46 2.73
N CYS A 77 3.49 -8.88 1.67
CA CYS A 77 3.87 -7.53 1.24
C CYS A 77 3.50 -6.48 2.28
N TYR A 78 2.32 -6.60 2.88
CA TYR A 78 1.88 -5.67 3.91
C TYR A 78 2.78 -5.73 5.14
N GLN A 79 3.13 -6.93 5.60
CA GLN A 79 4.03 -7.09 6.76
C GLN A 79 5.41 -6.50 6.47
N ARG A 80 5.92 -6.70 5.25
CA ARG A 80 7.19 -6.12 4.84
C ARG A 80 7.15 -4.60 4.87
N TRP A 81 6.04 -4.02 4.40
CA TRP A 81 5.83 -2.57 4.44
C TRP A 81 5.88 -2.05 5.87
N LEU A 82 5.24 -2.75 6.82
CA LEU A 82 5.23 -2.34 8.22
C LEU A 82 6.64 -2.35 8.83
N GLU A 83 7.49 -3.29 8.41
CA GLU A 83 8.88 -3.34 8.86
C GLU A 83 9.69 -2.13 8.39
N GLU A 84 9.32 -1.55 7.25
CA GLU A 84 10.01 -0.41 6.64
C GLU A 84 9.37 0.94 6.98
N ASP A 85 8.40 0.94 7.87
CA ASP A 85 7.57 2.11 8.22
C ASP A 85 8.34 3.27 8.87
N VAL A 86 9.56 3.04 9.32
CA VAL A 86 10.39 4.10 9.92
C VAL A 86 10.56 5.28 8.96
N THR A 87 10.81 4.98 7.68
CA THR A 87 10.96 6.00 6.63
C THR A 87 9.68 6.81 6.44
N TYR A 88 8.53 6.13 6.46
CA TYR A 88 7.23 6.79 6.32
C TYR A 88 6.98 7.79 7.45
N MET A 89 7.29 7.43 8.68
CA MET A 89 7.07 8.31 9.83
C MET A 89 7.97 9.54 9.76
N GLU A 90 9.21 9.39 9.30
CA GLU A 90 10.10 10.53 9.12
C GLU A 90 9.61 11.46 8.01
N ASP A 91 9.15 10.91 6.91
CA ASP A 91 8.61 11.70 5.80
C ASP A 91 7.36 12.45 6.25
N LEU A 92 6.51 11.81 7.04
CA LEU A 92 5.31 12.45 7.59
C LEU A 92 5.68 13.61 8.51
N LYS A 93 6.68 13.43 9.36
CA LYS A 93 7.17 14.48 10.25
C LYS A 93 7.65 15.69 9.44
N ILE A 94 8.43 15.45 8.40
CA ILE A 94 8.93 16.50 7.51
C ILE A 94 7.77 17.24 6.86
N CYS A 95 6.78 16.51 6.38
CA CYS A 95 5.59 17.10 5.77
C CYS A 95 4.85 18.02 6.75
N ILE A 96 4.67 17.58 7.99
CA ILE A 96 4.01 18.36 9.03
C ILE A 96 4.82 19.63 9.32
N GLU A 97 6.14 19.49 9.44
CA GLU A 97 7.00 20.64 9.72
C GLU A 97 6.97 21.67 8.58
N ASP A 98 7.00 21.18 7.34
CA ASP A 98 6.96 22.06 6.17
C ASP A 98 5.62 22.82 6.11
N HIS A 99 4.54 22.16 6.42
CA HIS A 99 3.24 22.80 6.49
C HIS A 99 3.21 23.88 7.59
N ALA A 100 3.74 23.56 8.77
CA ALA A 100 3.83 24.50 9.88
C ALA A 100 4.69 25.71 9.54
N LYS A 101 5.82 25.49 8.85
CA LYS A 101 6.68 26.60 8.38
C LYS A 101 5.94 27.55 7.45
N GLY A 102 5.11 26.99 6.56
CA GLY A 102 4.29 27.79 5.67
C GLY A 102 3.29 28.65 6.44
N LEU A 103 2.67 28.09 7.47
CA LEU A 103 1.73 28.82 8.33
C LEU A 103 2.43 29.95 9.08
N LEU A 104 3.64 29.72 9.59
CA LEU A 104 4.41 30.73 10.27
C LEU A 104 4.76 31.91 9.37
N ARG A 105 5.17 31.65 8.13
CA ARG A 105 5.45 32.70 7.15
C ARG A 105 4.20 33.54 6.87
N TYR A 106 3.07 32.89 6.72
CA TYR A 106 1.81 33.57 6.48
C TYR A 106 1.43 34.49 7.66
N MET A 107 1.61 34.01 8.87
CA MET A 107 1.33 34.79 10.10
C MET A 107 2.25 36.00 10.20
N ASP A 108 3.53 35.84 9.88
CA ASP A 108 4.49 36.95 9.91
C ASP A 108 4.13 38.02 8.91
N LYS A 109 3.66 37.66 7.72
CA LYS A 109 3.21 38.63 6.72
C LYS A 109 2.02 39.42 7.19
N GLU A 110 1.09 38.79 7.89
CA GLU A 110 -0.07 39.49 8.46
C GLU A 110 0.34 40.47 9.53
N ARG A 111 1.36 40.16 10.33
CA ARG A 111 1.84 41.07 11.37
C ARG A 111 2.49 42.33 10.80
N GLU A 112 3.08 42.24 9.62
CA GLU A 112 3.75 43.34 8.97
C GLU A 112 2.78 44.34 8.33
N ARG A 113 1.51 44.02 8.30
CA ARG A 113 0.49 44.92 7.75
C ARG A 113 -0.07 45.89 8.85
#